data_f1ff64430e75adcac2370002fe748b99
#
_entry.id   f1ff64430e75adcac2370002fe748b99
#
_cell.length_a   1.000
_cell.length_b   1.000
_cell.length_c   1.000
_cell.angle_alpha   90.00
_cell.angle_beta   90.00
_cell.angle_gamma   90.00
#
_symmetry.space_group_name_H-M   'P 1'
#
loop_
_entity.id
_entity.type
_entity.pdbx_description
1 polymer ?
#
loop_
_entity_poly.entity_id
_entity_poly.type
_entity_poly.pdbx_seq_one_letter_code
_entity_poly.pdbx_strand_id
1 'polypeptide(L)'
;MTQYERIISFCKTFEYITPFEAFQELGITKLATRISEMEAKGIARFIHGRVNGKNRYGEPVSYMRYSLMPKWLEERMKEQEQENGTEN
;
A
#
# COMPACT_ATOMS: atom_id res chain seq x y z
N MET A 1 -16.14 -9.81 -6.16
CA MET A 1 -15.20 -8.84 -5.55
C MET A 1 -14.42 -8.11 -6.62
N THR A 2 -14.32 -6.79 -6.50
CA THR A 2 -13.45 -6.00 -7.37
C THR A 2 -12.00 -6.21 -6.95
N GLN A 3 -11.06 -5.80 -7.81
CA GLN A 3 -9.63 -5.86 -7.46
C GLN A 3 -9.33 -5.02 -6.22
N TYR A 4 -9.95 -3.85 -6.10
CA TYR A 4 -9.76 -2.98 -4.92
C TYR A 4 -10.22 -3.68 -3.64
N GLU A 5 -11.39 -4.31 -3.67
CA GLU A 5 -11.91 -5.03 -2.51
C GLU A 5 -11.02 -6.21 -2.12
N ARG A 6 -10.46 -6.92 -3.10
CA ARG A 6 -9.53 -8.03 -2.84
C ARG A 6 -8.27 -7.54 -2.13
N ILE A 7 -7.73 -6.41 -2.58
CA ILE A 7 -6.52 -5.82 -1.98
C ILE A 7 -6.78 -5.40 -0.54
N ILE A 8 -7.88 -4.69 -0.31
CA ILE A 8 -8.25 -4.22 1.03
C ILE A 8 -8.49 -5.40 1.98
N SER A 9 -9.22 -6.40 1.51
CA SER A 9 -9.50 -7.60 2.30
C SER A 9 -8.21 -8.35 2.66
N PHE A 10 -7.29 -8.47 1.71
CA PHE A 10 -6.01 -9.12 1.95
C PHE A 10 -5.20 -8.39 3.01
N CYS A 11 -5.13 -7.05 2.92
CA CYS A 11 -4.41 -6.25 3.90
C CYS A 11 -5.03 -6.31 5.29
N LYS A 12 -6.34 -6.44 5.38
CA LYS A 12 -7.03 -6.60 6.68
C LYS A 12 -6.71 -7.95 7.32
N THR A 13 -6.50 -8.96 6.51
CA THR A 13 -6.25 -10.33 6.99
C THR A 13 -4.76 -10.56 7.29
N PHE A 14 -3.89 -10.11 6.40
CA PHE A 14 -2.46 -10.44 6.45
C PHE A 14 -1.54 -9.26 6.75
N GLU A 15 -2.10 -8.09 6.99
CA GLU A 15 -1.40 -6.85 7.33
C GLU A 15 -0.72 -6.17 6.14
N TYR A 16 0.06 -6.91 5.36
CA TYR A 16 0.81 -6.37 4.21
C TYR A 16 0.43 -7.09 2.93
N ILE A 17 0.63 -6.40 1.80
CA ILE A 17 0.54 -7.04 0.48
C ILE A 17 1.75 -6.62 -0.36
N THR A 18 2.33 -7.58 -1.08
CA THR A 18 3.43 -7.35 -2.00
C THR A 18 2.95 -7.64 -3.43
N PRO A 19 3.67 -7.14 -4.46
CA PRO A 19 3.31 -7.46 -5.84
C PRO A 19 3.25 -8.97 -6.12
N PHE A 20 4.16 -9.74 -5.53
CA PHE A 20 4.17 -11.20 -5.69
C PHE A 20 2.90 -11.83 -5.12
N GLU A 21 2.52 -11.44 -3.92
CA GLU A 21 1.30 -11.94 -3.27
C GLU A 21 0.05 -11.52 -4.03
N ALA A 22 0.02 -10.28 -4.53
CA ALA A 22 -1.11 -9.80 -5.32
C ALA A 22 -1.29 -10.64 -6.57
N PHE A 23 -0.19 -10.97 -7.24
CA PHE A 23 -0.24 -11.83 -8.42
C PHE A 23 -0.67 -13.26 -8.07
N GLN A 24 0.01 -13.87 -7.11
CA GLN A 24 -0.18 -15.28 -6.78
C GLN A 24 -1.55 -15.54 -6.13
N GLU A 25 -1.95 -14.70 -5.19
CA GLU A 25 -3.15 -14.95 -4.38
C GLU A 25 -4.40 -14.28 -4.95
N LEU A 26 -4.26 -13.13 -5.60
CA LEU A 26 -5.40 -12.34 -6.05
C LEU A 26 -5.52 -12.23 -7.57
N GLY A 27 -4.52 -12.68 -8.31
CA GLY A 27 -4.50 -12.56 -9.76
C GLY A 27 -4.31 -11.12 -10.26
N ILE A 28 -3.68 -10.27 -9.46
CA ILE A 28 -3.48 -8.86 -9.77
C ILE A 28 -2.04 -8.64 -10.20
N THR A 29 -1.84 -8.17 -11.44
CA THR A 29 -0.50 -7.98 -12.01
C THR A 29 0.07 -6.59 -11.83
N LYS A 30 -0.78 -5.59 -11.55
CA LYS A 30 -0.37 -4.19 -11.44
C LYS A 30 -0.78 -3.62 -10.09
N LEU A 31 -0.26 -4.20 -9.02
CA LEU A 31 -0.62 -3.79 -7.66
C LEU A 31 -0.37 -2.30 -7.41
N ALA A 32 0.82 -1.80 -7.76
CA ALA A 32 1.17 -0.40 -7.52
C ALA A 32 0.19 0.56 -8.20
N THR A 33 -0.24 0.22 -9.42
CA THR A 33 -1.24 1.01 -10.15
C THR A 33 -2.57 1.01 -9.43
N ARG A 34 -3.02 -0.16 -8.95
CA ARG A 34 -4.28 -0.26 -8.20
C ARG A 34 -4.22 0.55 -6.89
N ILE A 35 -3.09 0.48 -6.19
CA ILE A 35 -2.87 1.25 -4.96
C ILE A 35 -2.96 2.76 -5.25
N SER A 36 -2.25 3.23 -6.26
CA SER A 36 -2.28 4.65 -6.66
C SER A 36 -3.69 5.12 -7.03
N GLU A 37 -4.44 4.29 -7.74
CA GLU A 37 -5.82 4.60 -8.11
C GLU A 37 -6.71 4.75 -6.89
N MET A 38 -6.60 3.83 -5.94
CA MET A 38 -7.40 3.89 -4.71
C MET A 38 -7.10 5.13 -3.90
N GLU A 39 -5.82 5.49 -3.81
CA GLU A 39 -5.41 6.70 -3.09
C GLU A 39 -5.91 7.97 -3.78
N ALA A 40 -5.80 8.02 -5.10
CA ALA A 40 -6.27 9.16 -5.89
C ALA A 40 -7.78 9.34 -5.80
N LYS A 41 -8.53 8.25 -5.74
CA LYS A 41 -10.00 8.27 -5.65
C LYS A 41 -10.51 8.44 -4.22
N GLY A 42 -9.63 8.43 -3.23
CA GLY A 42 -10.02 8.52 -1.83
C GLY A 42 -10.67 7.27 -1.27
N ILE A 43 -10.49 6.13 -1.93
CA ILE A 43 -11.09 4.85 -1.48
C ILE A 43 -10.35 4.30 -0.27
N ALA A 44 -9.00 4.39 -0.28
CA ALA A 44 -8.17 3.92 0.82
C ALA A 44 -6.82 4.60 0.76
N ARG A 45 -6.13 4.64 1.89
CA ARG A 45 -4.75 5.10 1.98
C ARG A 45 -3.87 3.98 2.47
N PHE A 46 -2.64 3.94 1.99
CA PHE A 46 -1.69 2.87 2.29
C PHE A 46 -0.38 3.43 2.78
N ILE A 47 0.28 2.66 3.63
CA ILE A 47 1.66 2.90 4.00
C ILE A 47 2.52 2.14 3.00
N HIS A 48 3.42 2.86 2.34
CA HIS A 48 4.32 2.29 1.33
C HIS A 48 5.65 1.98 2.00
N GLY A 49 6.05 0.71 1.98
CA GLY A 49 7.31 0.28 2.56
C GLY A 49 8.17 -0.43 1.52
N ARG A 50 9.47 -0.40 1.71
CA ARG A 50 10.40 -1.12 0.86
C ARG A 50 11.05 -2.24 1.65
N VAL A 51 11.07 -3.42 1.06
CA VAL A 51 11.73 -4.59 1.67
C VAL A 51 12.97 -4.91 0.84
N ASN A 52 14.10 -5.08 1.51
CA ASN A 52 15.35 -5.49 0.89
C ASN A 52 15.67 -6.90 1.32
N GLY A 53 16.06 -7.73 0.38
CA GLY A 53 16.38 -9.12 0.66
C GLY A 53 17.32 -9.68 -0.39
N LYS A 54 17.41 -11.00 -0.43
CA LYS A 54 18.21 -11.72 -1.43
C LYS A 54 17.39 -12.83 -2.06
N ASN A 55 17.60 -13.06 -3.35
CA ASN A 55 16.98 -14.20 -4.02
C ASN A 55 17.77 -15.48 -3.72
N ARG A 56 17.36 -16.61 -4.32
CA ARG A 56 18.00 -17.91 -4.05
C ARG A 56 19.48 -17.95 -4.49
N TYR A 57 19.91 -17.03 -5.35
CA TYR A 57 21.28 -16.96 -5.82
C TYR A 57 22.13 -15.98 -5.01
N GLY A 58 21.59 -15.43 -3.91
CA GLY A 58 22.28 -14.47 -3.08
C GLY A 58 22.36 -13.06 -3.63
N GLU A 59 21.65 -12.80 -4.73
CA GLU A 59 21.65 -11.47 -5.34
C GLU A 59 20.67 -10.54 -4.60
N PRO A 60 21.03 -9.26 -4.39
CA PRO A 60 20.14 -8.32 -3.70
C PRO A 60 18.90 -8.07 -4.53
N VAL A 61 17.74 -8.09 -3.86
CA VAL A 61 16.45 -7.75 -4.46
C VAL A 61 15.74 -6.78 -3.55
N SER A 62 14.89 -5.93 -4.14
CA SER A 62 14.03 -5.08 -3.34
C SER A 62 12.64 -5.06 -3.95
N TYR A 63 11.62 -4.93 -3.09
CA TYR A 63 10.24 -4.85 -3.54
C TYR A 63 9.45 -4.01 -2.55
N MET A 64 8.30 -3.51 -3.02
CA MET A 64 7.42 -2.70 -2.19
C MET A 64 6.44 -3.60 -1.44
N ARG A 65 6.08 -3.17 -0.24
CA ARG A 65 4.95 -3.76 0.48
C ARG A 65 4.03 -2.64 0.90
N TYR A 66 2.75 -2.93 0.92
CA TYR A 66 1.72 -1.95 1.24
C TYR A 66 0.87 -2.46 2.39
N SER A 67 0.53 -1.57 3.31
CA SER A 67 -0.42 -1.88 4.38
C SER A 67 -1.45 -0.77 4.46
N LEU A 68 -2.64 -1.09 4.97
CA LEU A 68 -3.67 -0.07 5.14
C LEU A 68 -3.24 0.92 6.21
N MET A 69 -3.39 2.20 5.91
CA MET A 69 -3.06 3.25 6.86
C MET A 69 -4.14 3.34 7.94
N PRO A 70 -3.77 3.28 9.24
CA PRO A 70 -4.76 3.44 10.31
C PRO A 70 -5.38 4.82 10.27
N LYS A 71 -6.64 4.92 10.69
CA LYS A 71 -7.36 6.20 10.69
C LYS A 71 -6.69 7.27 11.53
N TRP A 72 -6.13 6.92 12.68
CA TRP A 72 -5.45 7.89 13.52
C TRP A 72 -4.24 8.52 12.83
N LEU A 73 -3.55 7.74 12.00
CA LEU A 73 -2.40 8.24 11.26
C LEU A 73 -2.84 9.13 10.09
N GLU A 74 -3.91 8.74 9.40
CA GLU A 74 -4.50 9.56 8.34
C GLU A 74 -4.92 10.93 8.85
N GLU A 75 -5.61 10.96 9.97
CA GLU A 75 -6.06 12.20 10.59
C GLU A 75 -4.89 13.09 11.00
N ARG A 76 -3.84 12.49 11.54
CA ARG A 76 -2.64 13.20 11.94
C ARG A 76 -1.93 13.83 10.75
N MET A 77 -1.85 13.11 9.65
CA MET A 77 -1.25 13.63 8.42
C MET A 77 -2.07 14.77 7.83
N LYS A 78 -3.39 14.69 7.89
CA LYS A 78 -4.28 15.77 7.45
C LYS A 78 -4.11 17.03 8.28
N GLU A 79 -3.96 16.90 9.59
CA GLU A 79 -3.70 18.02 10.48
C GLU A 79 -2.38 18.70 10.13
N GLN A 80 -1.34 17.93 9.86
CA GLN A 80 -0.04 18.48 9.47
C GLN A 80 -0.12 19.20 8.12
N GLU A 81 -0.85 18.65 7.16
CA GLU A 81 -1.06 19.29 5.87
C GLU A 81 -1.79 20.62 6.03
N GLN A 82 -2.80 20.68 6.88
CA GLN A 82 -3.55 21.90 7.16
C GLN A 82 -2.66 22.94 7.84
N GLU A 83 -1.85 22.55 8.80
CA GLU A 83 -0.90 23.45 9.46
C GLU A 83 0.10 24.04 8.47
N ASN A 84 0.65 23.19 7.60
CA ASN A 84 1.57 23.64 6.57
C ASN A 84 0.89 24.58 5.58
N GLY A 85 -0.38 24.35 5.29
CA GLY A 85 -1.17 25.22 4.41
C GLY A 85 -1.46 26.59 5.00
N THR A 86 -1.57 26.69 6.32
CA THR A 86 -1.85 27.95 7.00
C THR A 86 -0.64 28.86 7.18
N GLU A 87 0.57 28.31 7.09
CA GLU A 87 1.80 29.08 7.21
C GLU A 87 2.14 29.89 5.96
N ASN A 88 1.50 29.60 4.86
CA ASN A 88 1.67 30.31 3.61
C ASN A 88 0.62 31.39 3.43
#